data_e2a57ac2f87d0e9de8f72b6f95be7d4b
#
_entry.id   e2a57ac2f87d0e9de8f72b6f95be7d4b
#
_cell.length_a   1.000
_cell.length_b   1.000
_cell.length_c   1.000
_cell.angle_alpha   90.00
_cell.angle_beta   90.00
_cell.angle_gamma   90.00
#
_symmetry.space_group_name_H-M   'P 1'
#
loop_
_entity.id
_entity.type
_entity.pdbx_description
1 polymer ?
#
loop_
_entity_poly.entity_id
_entity_poly.type
_entity_poly.pdbx_seq_one_letter_code
_entity_poly.pdbx_strand_id
1 'polypeptide(L)'
;MAKDAITMFKEAAAQMQREETFVALMGTLKKNDEDEVLQSLIGDFNLARIDLNTEISKSEDKDPEKINELNTKVGQLYNDIMANESMIAYNEAKAEMEQLVEYVNAIINTAVNGGDPMTVEQPQAGCSGSCASCAGCH
;
A
#
# COMPACT_ATOMS: atom_id res chain seq x y z
N MET A 1 6.85 -39.15 -3.13
CA MET A 1 6.10 -38.59 -4.27
C MET A 1 6.45 -37.12 -4.46
N ALA A 2 6.58 -36.70 -5.70
CA ALA A 2 6.82 -35.31 -6.01
C ALA A 2 5.61 -34.45 -5.64
N LYS A 3 5.85 -33.29 -5.04
CA LYS A 3 4.80 -32.33 -4.74
C LYS A 3 4.38 -31.62 -6.02
N ASP A 4 3.10 -31.35 -6.16
CA ASP A 4 2.63 -30.55 -7.26
C ASP A 4 3.00 -29.05 -7.05
N ALA A 5 2.91 -28.26 -8.11
CA ALA A 5 3.28 -26.85 -8.07
C ALA A 5 2.46 -26.07 -7.03
N ILE A 6 1.17 -26.35 -6.92
CA ILE A 6 0.30 -25.63 -5.98
C ILE A 6 0.74 -25.91 -4.53
N THR A 7 1.05 -27.13 -4.19
CA THR A 7 1.56 -27.49 -2.86
C THR A 7 2.87 -26.75 -2.57
N MET A 8 3.77 -26.69 -3.55
CA MET A 8 5.04 -25.96 -3.41
C MET A 8 4.83 -24.46 -3.23
N PHE A 9 3.88 -23.85 -3.96
CA PHE A 9 3.55 -22.44 -3.79
C PHE A 9 2.97 -22.15 -2.40
N LYS A 10 2.11 -23.02 -1.88
CA LYS A 10 1.57 -22.88 -0.53
C LYS A 10 2.67 -22.95 0.52
N GLU A 11 3.62 -23.85 0.37
CA GLU A 11 4.76 -23.95 1.27
C GLU A 11 5.65 -22.72 1.21
N ALA A 12 5.90 -22.19 -0.01
CA ALA A 12 6.66 -20.96 -0.19
C ALA A 12 5.95 -19.77 0.44
N ALA A 13 4.62 -19.68 0.28
CA ALA A 13 3.84 -18.62 0.90
C ALA A 13 3.88 -18.70 2.43
N ALA A 14 3.80 -19.90 2.98
CA ALA A 14 3.92 -20.11 4.42
C ALA A 14 5.32 -19.69 4.92
N GLN A 15 6.35 -19.94 4.12
CA GLN A 15 7.71 -19.50 4.43
C GLN A 15 7.82 -17.97 4.42
N MET A 16 7.16 -17.30 3.47
CA MET A 16 7.12 -15.83 3.42
C MET A 16 6.59 -15.23 4.73
N GLN A 17 5.62 -15.88 5.38
CA GLN A 17 5.07 -15.42 6.65
C GLN A 17 6.03 -15.55 7.82
N ARG A 18 7.12 -16.29 7.67
CA ARG A 18 8.15 -16.43 8.69
C ARG A 18 9.34 -15.52 8.45
N GLU A 19 9.40 -14.89 7.30
CA GLU A 19 10.52 -14.01 6.93
C GLU A 19 10.35 -12.61 7.47
N GLU A 20 11.48 -11.91 7.57
CA GLU A 20 11.58 -10.60 8.21
C GLU A 20 10.62 -9.57 7.60
N THR A 21 10.48 -9.58 6.28
CA THR A 21 9.61 -8.61 5.57
C THR A 21 8.16 -8.70 6.07
N PHE A 22 7.64 -9.90 6.20
CA PHE A 22 6.27 -10.11 6.71
C PHE A 22 6.17 -9.77 8.20
N VAL A 23 7.14 -10.24 9.00
CA VAL A 23 7.15 -9.99 10.44
C VAL A 23 7.22 -8.48 10.73
N ALA A 24 8.04 -7.74 9.97
CA ALA A 24 8.13 -6.29 10.10
C ALA A 24 6.81 -5.61 9.75
N LEU A 25 6.15 -6.04 8.67
CA LEU A 25 4.85 -5.49 8.27
C LEU A 25 3.80 -5.70 9.36
N MET A 26 3.71 -6.91 9.91
CA MET A 26 2.75 -7.21 10.98
C MET A 26 3.05 -6.40 12.25
N GLY A 27 4.33 -6.21 12.58
CA GLY A 27 4.75 -5.37 13.70
C GLY A 27 4.33 -3.91 13.53
N THR A 28 4.47 -3.37 12.33
CA THR A 28 4.05 -1.98 12.05
C THR A 28 2.54 -1.81 12.06
N LEU A 29 1.79 -2.82 11.59
CA LEU A 29 0.33 -2.80 11.67
C LEU A 29 -0.14 -2.74 13.12
N LYS A 30 0.44 -3.57 13.97
CA LYS A 30 0.12 -3.57 15.39
C LYS A 30 0.44 -2.22 16.04
N LYS A 31 1.59 -1.66 15.71
CA LYS A 31 2.02 -0.36 16.23
C LYS A 31 1.07 0.76 15.78
N ASN A 32 0.60 0.72 14.53
CA ASN A 32 -0.40 1.67 14.05
C ASN A 32 -1.70 1.57 14.83
N ASP A 33 -2.18 0.35 15.08
CA ASP A 33 -3.42 0.12 15.82
C ASP A 33 -3.33 0.63 17.27
N GLU A 34 -2.14 0.57 17.86
CA GLU A 34 -1.89 1.01 19.23
C GLU A 34 -1.54 2.51 19.32
N ASP A 35 -1.27 3.19 18.23
CA ASP A 35 -0.94 4.61 18.19
C ASP A 35 -2.22 5.46 18.26
N GLU A 36 -2.57 5.91 19.45
CA GLU A 36 -3.80 6.69 19.68
C GLU A 36 -3.85 7.99 18.90
N VAL A 37 -2.71 8.66 18.74
CA VAL A 37 -2.64 9.89 17.95
C VAL A 37 -2.95 9.60 16.48
N LEU A 38 -2.34 8.56 15.93
CA LEU A 38 -2.60 8.15 14.55
C LEU A 38 -4.05 7.74 14.36
N GLN A 39 -4.62 6.96 15.27
CA GLN A 39 -6.01 6.52 15.17
C GLN A 39 -6.98 7.72 15.23
N SER A 40 -6.68 8.71 16.05
CA SER A 40 -7.45 9.95 16.10
C SER A 40 -7.38 10.73 14.78
N LEU A 41 -6.20 10.85 14.21
CA LEU A 41 -6.02 11.52 12.92
C LEU A 41 -6.80 10.82 11.80
N ILE A 42 -6.76 9.48 11.78
CA ILE A 42 -7.48 8.68 10.78
C ILE A 42 -8.99 8.87 10.95
N GLY A 43 -9.48 8.87 12.20
CA GLY A 43 -10.90 9.11 12.49
C GLY A 43 -11.35 10.48 12.01
N ASP A 44 -10.58 11.50 12.31
CA ASP A 44 -10.86 12.88 11.88
C ASP A 44 -10.84 13.02 10.36
N PHE A 45 -9.87 12.36 9.72
CA PHE A 45 -9.77 12.35 8.26
C PHE A 45 -10.99 11.71 7.62
N ASN A 46 -11.44 10.57 8.15
CA ASN A 46 -12.62 9.88 7.64
C ASN A 46 -13.89 10.72 7.80
N LEU A 47 -14.06 11.38 8.96
CA LEU A 47 -15.20 12.27 9.19
C LEU A 47 -15.17 13.46 8.22
N ALA A 48 -14.02 14.08 8.04
CA ALA A 48 -13.89 15.22 7.12
C ALA A 48 -14.18 14.82 5.67
N ARG A 49 -13.77 13.62 5.27
CA ARG A 49 -14.09 13.09 3.93
C ARG A 49 -15.58 12.85 3.76
N ILE A 50 -16.23 12.30 4.76
CA ILE A 50 -17.69 12.08 4.73
C ILE A 50 -18.41 13.41 4.63
N ASP A 51 -18.02 14.39 5.44
CA ASP A 51 -18.62 15.72 5.41
C ASP A 51 -18.42 16.39 4.05
N LEU A 52 -17.23 16.27 3.48
CA LEU A 52 -16.93 16.81 2.16
C LEU A 52 -17.80 16.16 1.08
N ASN A 53 -17.88 14.84 1.08
CA ASN A 53 -18.71 14.10 0.11
C ASN A 53 -20.19 14.47 0.26
N THR A 54 -20.67 14.63 1.48
CA THR A 54 -22.04 15.03 1.77
C THR A 54 -22.33 16.42 1.18
N GLU A 55 -21.41 17.37 1.37
CA GLU A 55 -21.58 18.73 0.84
C GLU A 55 -21.54 18.77 -0.68
N ILE A 56 -20.58 18.04 -1.28
CA ILE A 56 -20.44 17.95 -2.75
C ILE A 56 -21.68 17.30 -3.38
N SER A 57 -22.26 16.31 -2.69
CA SER A 57 -23.41 15.54 -3.20
C SER A 57 -24.74 16.29 -3.15
N LYS A 58 -24.82 17.43 -2.47
CA LYS A 58 -26.05 18.23 -2.44
C LYS A 58 -26.41 18.71 -3.84
N SER A 59 -27.66 18.57 -4.21
CA SER A 59 -28.16 19.06 -5.50
C SER A 59 -28.43 20.56 -5.48
N GLU A 60 -28.78 21.09 -4.30
CA GLU A 60 -29.07 22.51 -4.06
C GLU A 60 -28.37 22.95 -2.78
N ASP A 61 -28.16 24.24 -2.65
CA ASP A 61 -27.61 24.87 -1.45
C ASP A 61 -26.20 24.39 -1.07
N LYS A 62 -25.38 24.03 -2.06
CA LYS A 62 -23.96 23.73 -1.82
C LYS A 62 -23.28 25.00 -1.35
N ASP A 63 -22.48 24.85 -0.29
CA ASP A 63 -21.66 25.94 0.24
C ASP A 63 -20.23 25.81 -0.26
N PRO A 64 -19.80 26.65 -1.22
CA PRO A 64 -18.44 26.60 -1.75
C PRO A 64 -17.36 26.87 -0.70
N GLU A 65 -17.64 27.73 0.28
CA GLU A 65 -16.69 28.00 1.35
C GLU A 65 -16.48 26.78 2.23
N LYS A 66 -17.58 26.10 2.56
CA LYS A 66 -17.53 24.88 3.37
C LYS A 66 -16.78 23.76 2.63
N ILE A 67 -17.03 23.62 1.33
CA ILE A 67 -16.31 22.65 0.48
C ILE A 67 -14.82 22.95 0.51
N ASN A 68 -14.44 24.22 0.38
CA ASN A 68 -13.06 24.65 0.39
C ASN A 68 -12.39 24.39 1.74
N GLU A 69 -13.07 24.72 2.84
CA GLU A 69 -12.57 24.47 4.19
C GLU A 69 -12.36 22.96 4.44
N LEU A 70 -13.32 22.14 4.00
CA LEU A 70 -13.24 20.69 4.15
C LEU A 70 -12.11 20.09 3.29
N ASN A 71 -11.93 20.58 2.07
CA ASN A 71 -10.80 20.17 1.23
C ASN A 71 -9.46 20.49 1.90
N THR A 72 -9.33 21.68 2.48
CA THR A 72 -8.12 22.08 3.21
C THR A 72 -7.90 21.19 4.42
N LYS A 73 -8.97 20.92 5.18
CA LYS A 73 -8.89 20.07 6.37
C LYS A 73 -8.49 18.64 6.01
N VAL A 74 -9.09 18.05 4.97
CA VAL A 74 -8.74 16.72 4.49
C VAL A 74 -7.26 16.67 4.09
N GLY A 75 -6.78 17.69 3.37
CA GLY A 75 -5.38 17.76 2.95
C GLY A 75 -4.41 17.85 4.13
N GLN A 76 -4.74 18.67 5.13
CA GLN A 76 -3.92 18.81 6.34
C GLN A 76 -3.87 17.52 7.14
N LEU A 77 -5.04 16.89 7.35
CA LEU A 77 -5.12 15.62 8.07
C LEU A 77 -4.36 14.50 7.34
N TYR A 78 -4.46 14.46 6.02
CA TYR A 78 -3.68 13.51 5.20
C TYR A 78 -2.17 13.72 5.42
N ASN A 79 -1.71 14.95 5.38
CA ASN A 79 -0.29 15.27 5.58
C ASN A 79 0.16 14.88 7.00
N ASP A 80 -0.67 15.15 8.01
CA ASP A 80 -0.36 14.79 9.39
C ASP A 80 -0.28 13.26 9.57
N ILE A 81 -1.19 12.52 8.94
CA ILE A 81 -1.15 11.06 8.95
C ILE A 81 0.14 10.55 8.30
N MET A 82 0.48 11.09 7.13
CA MET A 82 1.66 10.64 6.39
C MET A 82 2.97 11.04 7.06
N ALA A 83 2.96 12.04 7.92
CA ALA A 83 4.12 12.46 8.72
C ALA A 83 4.24 11.73 10.06
N ASN A 84 3.21 10.97 10.45
CA ASN A 84 3.23 10.20 11.70
C ASN A 84 4.27 9.08 11.62
N GLU A 85 5.09 8.92 12.66
CA GLU A 85 6.19 7.94 12.68
C GLU A 85 5.72 6.50 12.49
N SER A 86 4.60 6.12 13.11
CA SER A 86 4.05 4.78 12.96
C SER A 86 3.59 4.54 11.52
N MET A 87 3.02 5.55 10.89
CA MET A 87 2.58 5.47 9.50
C MET A 87 3.75 5.39 8.53
N ILE A 88 4.82 6.16 8.79
CA ILE A 88 6.05 6.09 7.98
C ILE A 88 6.63 4.68 8.03
N ALA A 89 6.75 4.11 9.22
CA ALA A 89 7.29 2.75 9.39
C ALA A 89 6.42 1.71 8.68
N TYR A 90 5.10 1.84 8.77
CA TYR A 90 4.18 0.96 8.06
C TYR A 90 4.32 1.08 6.54
N ASN A 91 4.40 2.30 6.02
CA ASN A 91 4.54 2.52 4.57
C ASN A 91 5.85 1.95 4.03
N GLU A 92 6.94 2.05 4.79
CA GLU A 92 8.22 1.45 4.41
C GLU A 92 8.14 -0.09 4.39
N ALA A 93 7.55 -0.68 5.43
CA ALA A 93 7.39 -2.13 5.50
C ALA A 93 6.45 -2.64 4.40
N LYS A 94 5.39 -1.90 4.11
CA LYS A 94 4.45 -2.21 3.03
C LYS A 94 5.14 -2.17 1.67
N ALA A 95 5.98 -1.16 1.42
CA ALA A 95 6.72 -1.04 0.16
C ALA A 95 7.65 -2.23 -0.05
N GLU A 96 8.33 -2.68 1.00
CA GLU A 96 9.20 -3.87 0.92
C GLU A 96 8.39 -5.14 0.61
N MET A 97 7.22 -5.28 1.22
CA MET A 97 6.33 -6.41 0.93
C MET A 97 5.82 -6.37 -0.52
N GLU A 98 5.46 -5.19 -1.01
CA GLU A 98 5.02 -5.02 -2.40
C GLU A 98 6.13 -5.40 -3.38
N GLN A 99 7.37 -5.04 -3.10
CA GLN A 99 8.53 -5.45 -3.91
C GLN A 99 8.68 -6.97 -3.94
N LEU A 100 8.50 -7.62 -2.80
CA LEU A 100 8.55 -9.08 -2.72
C LEU A 100 7.44 -9.72 -3.58
N VAL A 101 6.23 -9.19 -3.49
CA VAL A 101 5.08 -9.68 -4.27
C VAL A 101 5.32 -9.46 -5.78
N GLU A 102 5.88 -8.31 -6.16
CA GLU A 102 6.23 -8.04 -7.55
C GLU A 102 7.27 -9.05 -8.08
N TYR A 103 8.25 -9.38 -7.26
CA TYR A 103 9.25 -10.38 -7.62
C TYR A 103 8.61 -11.75 -7.83
N VAL A 104 7.75 -12.17 -6.91
CA VAL A 104 7.00 -13.44 -7.04
C VAL A 104 6.17 -13.45 -8.31
N ASN A 105 5.47 -12.35 -8.60
CA ASN A 105 4.67 -12.24 -9.81
C ASN A 105 5.53 -12.30 -11.09
N ALA A 106 6.71 -11.69 -11.07
CA ALA A 106 7.65 -11.75 -12.19
C ALA A 106 8.11 -13.19 -12.45
N ILE A 107 8.37 -13.95 -11.40
CA ILE A 107 8.74 -15.36 -11.50
C ILE A 107 7.60 -16.18 -12.14
N ILE A 108 6.39 -15.98 -11.65
CA ILE A 108 5.21 -16.66 -12.16
C ILE A 108 4.97 -16.32 -13.64
N ASN A 109 5.01 -15.04 -13.98
CA ASN A 109 4.79 -14.58 -15.34
C ASN A 109 5.83 -15.12 -16.33
N THR A 110 7.08 -15.15 -15.91
CA THR A 110 8.17 -15.74 -16.71
C THR A 110 7.91 -17.22 -16.98
N ALA A 111 7.54 -17.96 -15.94
CA ALA A 111 7.26 -19.40 -16.07
C ALA A 111 6.06 -19.67 -16.99
N VAL A 112 4.99 -18.90 -16.86
CA VAL A 112 3.79 -19.04 -17.69
C VAL A 112 4.08 -18.77 -19.15
N ASN A 113 5.01 -17.87 -19.45
CA ASN A 113 5.40 -17.53 -20.81
C ASN A 113 6.51 -18.43 -21.39
N GLY A 114 6.89 -19.48 -20.66
CA GLY A 114 7.86 -20.47 -21.14
C GLY A 114 9.31 -20.13 -20.85
N GLY A 115 9.58 -19.06 -20.10
CA GLY A 115 10.93 -18.70 -19.69
C GLY A 115 11.40 -19.51 -18.48
N ASP A 116 12.65 -19.30 -18.11
CA ASP A 116 13.26 -19.98 -16.96
C ASP A 116 13.00 -19.18 -15.67
N PRO A 117 12.15 -19.68 -14.77
CA PRO A 117 11.86 -18.97 -13.53
C PRO A 117 13.08 -18.83 -12.61
N MET A 118 14.07 -19.70 -12.75
CA MET A 118 15.26 -19.68 -11.89
C MET A 118 16.19 -18.50 -12.20
N THR A 119 16.08 -17.90 -13.38
CA THR A 119 16.94 -16.78 -13.80
C THR A 119 16.30 -15.42 -13.60
N VAL A 120 15.07 -15.37 -13.10
CA VAL A 120 14.35 -14.09 -12.88
C VAL A 120 15.02 -13.30 -11.76
N GLU A 121 15.39 -12.07 -12.06
CA GLU A 121 15.96 -11.15 -11.08
C GLU A 121 14.89 -10.26 -10.46
N GLN A 122 15.18 -9.75 -9.27
CA GLN A 122 14.25 -8.84 -8.59
C GLN A 122 14.04 -7.58 -9.43
N PRO A 123 12.77 -7.22 -9.72
CA PRO A 123 12.49 -5.97 -10.43
C PRO A 123 13.04 -4.76 -9.66
N GLN A 124 13.58 -3.80 -10.41
CA GLN A 124 14.12 -2.59 -9.78
C GLN A 124 13.00 -1.67 -9.32
N ALA A 125 13.15 -1.14 -8.11
CA ALA A 125 12.13 -0.35 -7.45
C ALA A 125 11.89 1.03 -8.06
N GLY A 126 12.75 1.50 -8.95
CA GLY A 126 12.73 2.88 -9.40
C GLY A 126 11.62 3.28 -10.34
N CYS A 127 11.05 2.33 -11.06
CA CYS A 127 10.03 2.63 -12.08
C CYS A 127 8.64 2.11 -11.72
N SER A 128 8.50 1.53 -10.55
CA SER A 128 7.22 0.98 -10.13
C SER A 128 6.23 2.08 -9.80
N GLY A 129 5.04 1.98 -10.29
CA GLY A 129 3.93 2.83 -9.87
C GLY A 129 3.60 4.01 -10.76
N SER A 130 4.39 4.30 -11.78
CA SER A 130 4.07 5.39 -12.68
C SER A 130 4.43 5.04 -14.11
N CYS A 131 3.46 4.52 -14.83
CA CYS A 131 3.63 4.23 -16.26
C CYS A 131 3.96 5.47 -17.06
N ALA A 132 3.49 6.62 -16.64
CA ALA A 132 3.81 7.89 -17.28
C ALA A 132 5.29 8.22 -17.14
N SER A 133 5.86 7.96 -15.96
CA SER A 133 7.29 8.11 -15.74
C SER A 133 8.10 7.07 -16.51
N CYS A 134 7.59 5.87 -16.61
CA CYS A 134 8.25 4.80 -17.36
C CYS A 134 8.31 5.09 -18.85
N ALA A 135 7.33 5.80 -19.38
CA ALA A 135 7.35 6.21 -20.79
C ALA A 135 8.54 7.11 -21.10
N GLY A 136 9.05 7.84 -20.12
CA GLY A 136 10.24 8.65 -20.26
C GLY A 136 11.55 7.93 -20.03
N CYS A 137 11.49 6.69 -19.58
CA CYS A 137 12.69 5.91 -19.25
C CYS A 137 13.20 5.05 -20.40
N HIS A 138 12.66 5.17 -21.58
CA HIS A 138 13.04 4.39 -22.73
C HIS A 138 14.43 4.76 -23.28
#